data_12a4a01384fb8954b63be4cbac452078
#
_entry.id   12a4a01384fb8954b63be4cbac452078
#
_cell.length_a   1.000
_cell.length_b   1.000
_cell.length_c   1.000
_cell.angle_alpha   90.00
_cell.angle_beta   90.00
_cell.angle_gamma   90.00
#
_symmetry.space_group_name_H-M   'P 1'
#
loop_
_entity.id
_entity.type
_entity.pdbx_description
1 polymer ?
#
loop_
_entity_poly.entity_id
_entity_poly.type
_entity_poly.pdbx_seq_one_letter_code
_entity_poly.pdbx_strand_id
1 'polypeptide(L)' 'MTGHHHFEVVAWRADRRLTLYVPGIEASTTVDDPRTAEDAVRDLIADLTGVDRGTITCDIRLGRPWRSGI' A
#
# COMPACT_ATOMS: atom_id res chain seq x y z
N MET A 1 15.08 -10.45 -18.10
CA MET A 1 13.98 -9.83 -18.05
C MET A 1 13.68 -9.29 -16.77
N THR A 2 13.40 -8.15 -16.70
CA THR A 2 13.20 -7.52 -15.56
C THR A 2 11.91 -7.71 -15.11
N GLY A 3 11.70 -8.05 -13.99
CA GLY A 3 10.41 -8.20 -13.47
C GLY A 3 9.95 -6.98 -12.84
N HIS A 4 8.82 -6.53 -13.23
CA HIS A 4 8.16 -5.49 -12.52
C HIS A 4 7.07 -6.15 -11.71
N HIS A 5 6.97 -5.78 -10.46
CA HIS A 5 5.97 -6.35 -9.58
C HIS A 5 4.92 -5.29 -9.29
N HIS A 6 3.73 -5.53 -9.78
CA HIS A 6 2.65 -4.57 -9.64
C HIS A 6 1.73 -4.98 -8.49
N PHE A 7 1.50 -4.04 -7.59
CA PHE A 7 0.63 -4.31 -6.45
C PHE A 7 -0.49 -3.28 -6.40
N GLU A 8 -1.67 -3.74 -6.10
CA GLU A 8 -2.77 -2.83 -5.86
C GLU A 8 -2.80 -2.49 -4.40
N VAL A 9 -3.04 -1.24 -4.10
CA VAL A 9 -3.05 -0.74 -2.74
C VAL A 9 -4.34 0.03 -2.54
N VAL A 10 -5.03 -0.25 -1.45
CA VAL A 10 -6.24 0.48 -1.10
C VAL A 10 -5.90 1.41 0.05
N ALA A 11 -6.23 2.67 -0.10
CA ALA A 11 -5.91 3.66 0.91
C ALA A 11 -7.18 4.32 1.42
N TRP A 12 -7.26 4.58 2.71
CA TRP A 12 -8.36 5.32 3.26
C TRP A 12 -7.89 6.11 4.48
N ARG A 13 -8.63 7.16 4.79
CA ARG A 13 -8.29 7.96 5.92
C ARG A 13 -8.95 7.45 7.16
N ALA A 14 -8.19 7.37 8.21
CA ALA A 14 -8.72 6.99 9.50
C ALA A 14 -7.95 7.74 10.57
N ASP A 15 -8.65 8.54 11.35
CA ASP A 15 -8.04 9.20 12.48
C ASP A 15 -6.86 10.06 12.08
N ARG A 16 -7.01 10.86 11.07
CA ARG A 16 -5.98 11.78 10.60
C ARG A 16 -4.80 11.09 9.97
N ARG A 17 -4.85 9.80 9.80
CA ARG A 17 -3.78 9.08 9.15
C ARG A 17 -4.31 8.41 7.91
N LEU A 18 -3.41 8.12 7.00
CA LEU A 18 -3.77 7.40 5.81
C LEU A 18 -3.34 5.96 5.99
N THR A 19 -4.28 5.06 5.90
CA THR A 19 -4.00 3.64 6.00
C THR A 19 -3.85 3.09 4.60
N LEU A 20 -2.82 2.29 4.39
CA LEU A 20 -2.53 1.70 3.10
C LEU A 20 -2.54 0.19 3.27
N TYR A 21 -3.41 -0.47 2.53
CA TYR A 21 -3.55 -1.91 2.63
C TYR A 21 -3.20 -2.55 1.29
N VAL A 22 -2.39 -3.56 1.34
CA VAL A 22 -1.95 -4.29 0.14
C VAL A 22 -2.55 -5.68 0.20
N PRO A 23 -3.66 -5.92 -0.51
CA PRO A 23 -4.34 -7.22 -0.41
C PRO A 23 -3.47 -8.39 -0.85
N GLY A 24 -2.61 -8.18 -1.81
CA GLY A 24 -1.80 -9.27 -2.33
C GLY A 24 -0.88 -9.90 -1.31
N ILE A 25 -0.49 -9.15 -0.30
CA ILE A 25 0.36 -9.68 0.76
C ILE A 25 -0.31 -9.56 2.13
N GLU A 26 -1.56 -9.13 2.12
CA GLU A 26 -2.35 -9.00 3.35
C GLU A 26 -1.62 -8.21 4.42
N ALA A 27 -1.07 -7.09 4.04
CA ALA A 27 -0.32 -6.24 4.96
C ALA A 27 -0.78 -4.81 4.82
N SER A 28 -0.62 -4.04 5.86
CA SER A 28 -1.00 -2.65 5.84
C SER A 28 0.00 -1.81 6.60
N THR A 29 -0.02 -0.53 6.32
CA THR A 29 0.79 0.44 7.05
C THR A 29 0.03 1.73 7.09
N THR A 30 0.43 2.64 7.96
CA THR A 30 -0.20 3.95 8.04
C THR A 30 0.85 5.02 7.91
N VAL A 31 0.46 6.14 7.33
CA VAL A 31 1.36 7.28 7.22
C VAL A 31 0.60 8.54 7.62
N ASP A 32 1.31 9.52 8.11
CA ASP A 32 0.70 10.79 8.48
C ASP A 32 0.60 11.70 7.26
N ASP A 33 1.51 11.56 6.31
CA ASP A 33 1.57 12.45 5.16
C ASP A 33 1.30 11.63 3.91
N PRO A 34 0.24 11.97 3.16
CA PRO A 34 -0.08 11.22 1.93
C PRO A 34 1.06 11.23 0.91
N ARG A 35 1.93 12.22 0.97
CA ARG A 35 3.02 12.29 0.00
C ARG A 35 4.06 11.21 0.21
N THR A 36 4.10 10.61 1.38
CA THR A 36 5.04 9.54 1.65
C THR A 36 4.40 8.18 1.49
N ALA A 37 3.15 8.14 1.05
CA ALA A 37 2.39 6.89 1.00
C ALA A 37 3.04 5.87 0.07
N GLU A 38 3.43 6.30 -1.11
CA GLU A 38 3.99 5.37 -2.07
C GLU A 38 5.30 4.77 -1.58
N ASP A 39 6.16 5.60 -1.00
CA ASP A 39 7.41 5.11 -0.47
C ASP A 39 7.18 4.15 0.68
N ALA A 40 6.23 4.46 1.54
CA ALA A 40 5.95 3.59 2.67
C ALA A 40 5.46 2.23 2.22
N VAL A 41 4.61 2.20 1.20
CA VAL A 41 4.10 0.94 0.70
C VAL A 41 5.18 0.14 0.01
N ARG A 42 6.04 0.80 -0.76
CA ARG A 42 7.14 0.08 -1.40
C ARG A 42 8.06 -0.54 -0.38
N ASP A 43 8.35 0.19 0.70
CA ASP A 43 9.19 -0.33 1.75
C ASP A 43 8.53 -1.52 2.42
N LEU A 44 7.24 -1.44 2.67
CA LEU A 44 6.51 -2.53 3.28
C LEU A 44 6.56 -3.78 2.41
N ILE A 45 6.29 -3.62 1.13
CA ILE A 45 6.28 -4.76 0.22
C ILE A 45 7.68 -5.35 0.11
N ALA A 46 8.68 -4.51 -0.04
CA ALA A 46 10.05 -5.00 -0.18
C ALA A 46 10.48 -5.76 1.07
N ASP A 47 10.09 -5.26 2.24
CA ASP A 47 10.47 -5.88 3.47
C ASP A 47 9.81 -7.24 3.66
N LEU A 48 8.57 -7.36 3.28
CA LEU A 48 7.82 -8.60 3.49
C LEU A 48 8.05 -9.63 2.41
N THR A 49 8.33 -9.21 1.20
CA THR A 49 8.44 -10.13 0.08
C THR A 49 9.87 -10.38 -0.36
N GLY A 50 10.78 -9.51 0.03
CA GLY A 50 12.16 -9.62 -0.45
C GLY A 50 12.36 -9.12 -1.86
N VAL A 51 11.34 -8.54 -2.47
CA VAL A 51 11.44 -8.01 -3.82
C VAL A 51 12.17 -6.69 -3.79
N ASP A 52 12.98 -6.42 -4.79
CA ASP A 52 13.72 -5.18 -4.86
C ASP A 52 12.75 -4.02 -4.97
N ARG A 53 12.87 -3.06 -4.07
CA ARG A 53 12.02 -1.90 -4.02
C ARG A 53 11.95 -1.18 -5.34
N GLY A 54 13.02 -1.13 -6.08
CA GLY A 54 13.06 -0.43 -7.36
C GLY A 54 12.23 -1.08 -8.45
N THR A 55 11.81 -2.33 -8.26
CA THR A 55 10.98 -3.00 -9.25
C THR A 55 9.51 -3.06 -8.85
N ILE A 56 9.14 -2.42 -7.75
CA ILE A 56 7.78 -2.46 -7.27
C ILE A 56 7.01 -1.27 -7.81
N THR A 57 5.87 -1.55 -8.43
CA THR A 57 4.96 -0.53 -8.90
C THR A 57 3.68 -0.65 -8.09
N CYS A 58 3.22 0.45 -7.53
CA CYS A 58 2.03 0.45 -6.71
C CYS A 58 0.95 1.29 -7.36
N ASP A 59 -0.24 0.75 -7.39
CA ASP A 59 -1.40 1.47 -7.87
C ASP A 59 -2.27 1.74 -6.65
N ILE A 60 -2.22 2.95 -6.16
CA ILE A 60 -2.91 3.31 -4.93
C ILE A 60 -4.25 3.91 -5.27
N ARG A 61 -5.30 3.31 -4.75
CA ARG A 61 -6.64 3.81 -4.95
C ARG A 61 -7.20 4.25 -3.64
N LEU A 62 -7.85 5.38 -3.63
CA LEU A 62 -8.52 5.84 -2.44
C LEU A 62 -9.84 5.12 -2.33
N GLY A 63 -10.06 4.53 -1.20
CA GLY A 63 -11.29 3.80 -0.97
C GLY A 63 -11.89 4.19 0.34
N ARG A 64 -12.88 3.45 0.75
CA ARG A 64 -13.48 3.64 2.03
C ARG A 64 -13.21 2.44 2.86
N PRO A 65 -13.18 2.61 4.16
CA PRO A 65 -13.04 1.46 5.02
C PRO A 65 -14.15 0.49 4.71
N TRP A 66 -13.83 -0.75 4.78
CA TRP A 66 -14.81 -1.76 4.50
C TRP A 66 -15.94 -1.69 5.49
N ARG A 67 -17.16 -1.68 4.98
CA ARG A 67 -18.27 -1.61 5.86
C ARG A 67 -19.25 -2.62 5.45
N SER A 68 -19.46 -3.57 6.25
CA SER A 68 -20.37 -4.56 5.87
C SER A 68 -21.77 -4.22 6.19
N GLY A 69 -22.00 -3.27 6.90
CA GLY A 69 -23.32 -3.02 7.34
C GLY A 69 -24.21 -2.36 6.39
N ILE A 70 -23.83 -2.25 5.21
CA ILE A 70 -24.66 -1.51 4.37
C ILE A 70 -25.71 -2.17 3.77
#